data_e58ac9801683ae093b6ea2b54acdbc93
#
_entry.id   e58ac9801683ae093b6ea2b54acdbc93
#
_cell.length_a   1.000
_cell.length_b   1.000
_cell.length_c   1.000
_cell.angle_alpha   90.00
_cell.angle_beta   90.00
_cell.angle_gamma   90.00
#
_symmetry.space_group_name_H-M   'P 1'
#
loop_
_entity.id
_entity.type
_entity.pdbx_description
1 polymer ?
#
loop_
_entity_poly.entity_id
_entity_poly.type
_entity_poly.pdbx_seq_one_letter_code
_entity_poly.pdbx_strand_id
1 'polypeptide(L)'
;RHTAGGVFGEMLMAAGEASPVSVLSPEGAEVLFLPLERIMEGCERHCEGHARLRMNLLRESAQKFWQMRHRVTYLSEPSLRRRVLLYLQDCRSRQGSDCFRLSLSREEMAAYLAVNRSALSRELSRLQQEGLIEFYRNSFRLHFSPEQLSVTEM
;
A
#
# COMPACT_ATOMS: atom_id res chain seq x y z
N ARG A 1 -4.67 7.02 -4.40
CA ARG A 1 -5.56 6.81 -5.54
C ARG A 1 -6.66 5.84 -5.14
N HIS A 2 -7.92 6.19 -5.40
CA HIS A 2 -9.08 5.35 -5.13
C HIS A 2 -9.69 4.88 -6.45
N THR A 3 -10.29 3.71 -6.42
CA THR A 3 -11.07 3.13 -7.52
C THR A 3 -12.52 2.93 -7.07
N ALA A 4 -13.39 2.45 -7.94
CA ALA A 4 -14.76 2.13 -7.58
C ALA A 4 -14.82 1.22 -6.33
N GLY A 5 -15.70 1.54 -5.40
CA GLY A 5 -15.82 0.88 -4.09
C GLY A 5 -14.78 1.29 -3.04
N GLY A 6 -13.83 2.18 -3.38
CA GLY A 6 -12.86 2.71 -2.42
C GLY A 6 -13.51 3.65 -1.41
N VAL A 7 -13.00 3.63 -0.18
CA VAL A 7 -13.47 4.47 0.94
C VAL A 7 -12.39 5.49 1.29
N PHE A 8 -12.76 6.70 1.63
CA PHE A 8 -11.86 7.73 2.15
C PHE A 8 -12.56 8.62 3.19
N GLY A 9 -11.76 9.23 4.06
CA GLY A 9 -12.25 10.12 5.13
C GLY A 9 -12.62 9.41 6.43
N GLU A 10 -12.78 8.10 6.45
CA GLU A 10 -13.21 7.33 7.63
C GLU A 10 -12.27 7.47 8.83
N MET A 11 -10.95 7.54 8.59
CA MET A 11 -9.97 7.66 9.66
C MET A 11 -10.00 9.05 10.30
N LEU A 12 -10.17 10.10 9.51
CA LEU A 12 -10.26 11.49 9.98
C LEU A 12 -11.54 11.71 10.79
N MET A 13 -12.66 11.20 10.27
CA MET A 13 -13.94 11.27 10.96
C MET A 13 -13.91 10.51 12.30
N ALA A 14 -13.31 9.33 12.33
CA ALA A 14 -13.17 8.55 13.55
C ALA A 14 -12.24 9.22 14.59
N ALA A 15 -11.25 9.99 14.13
CA ALA A 15 -10.35 10.76 14.99
C ALA A 15 -10.93 12.12 15.43
N GLY A 16 -12.05 12.55 14.84
CA GLY A 16 -12.61 13.90 15.09
C GLY A 16 -11.77 15.03 14.48
N GLU A 17 -10.93 14.73 13.50
CA GLU A 17 -10.00 15.67 12.89
C GLU A 17 -10.55 16.27 11.60
N ALA A 18 -10.26 17.55 11.36
CA ALA A 18 -10.52 18.17 10.09
C ALA A 18 -9.60 17.60 9.00
N SER A 19 -10.14 17.41 7.79
CA SER A 19 -9.34 16.87 6.69
C SER A 19 -8.27 17.85 6.25
N PRO A 20 -6.97 17.50 6.35
CA PRO A 20 -5.87 18.32 5.84
C PRO A 20 -5.69 18.18 4.33
N VAL A 21 -6.48 17.34 3.66
CA VAL A 21 -6.36 17.02 2.24
C VAL A 21 -7.69 17.13 1.52
N SER A 22 -7.62 17.42 0.22
CA SER A 22 -8.76 17.41 -0.69
C SER A 22 -8.69 16.17 -1.58
N VAL A 23 -9.86 15.66 -1.96
CA VAL A 23 -9.97 14.58 -2.95
C VAL A 23 -10.41 15.20 -4.28
N LEU A 24 -9.67 14.92 -5.35
CA LEU A 24 -9.91 15.44 -6.68
C LEU A 24 -10.19 14.29 -7.64
N SER A 25 -11.19 14.48 -8.49
CA SER A 25 -11.50 13.58 -9.61
C SER A 25 -11.50 14.38 -10.92
N PRO A 26 -10.40 14.34 -11.71
CA PRO A 26 -10.30 15.09 -12.95
C PRO A 26 -11.32 14.66 -14.01
N GLU A 27 -11.71 13.40 -14.01
CA GLU A 27 -12.66 12.80 -14.96
C GLU A 27 -14.08 12.72 -14.42
N GLY A 28 -14.33 13.29 -13.22
CA GLY A 28 -15.59 13.13 -12.49
C GLY A 28 -15.65 11.79 -11.74
N ALA A 29 -16.51 11.73 -10.75
CA ALA A 29 -16.80 10.51 -9.99
C ALA A 29 -18.20 10.58 -9.37
N GLU A 30 -18.80 9.43 -9.22
CA GLU A 30 -20.00 9.26 -8.38
C GLU A 30 -19.55 8.88 -6.97
N VAL A 31 -20.02 9.61 -5.97
CA VAL A 31 -19.59 9.46 -4.57
C VAL A 31 -20.80 9.34 -3.67
N LEU A 32 -20.78 8.36 -2.79
CA LEU A 32 -21.78 8.20 -1.73
C LEU A 32 -21.20 8.73 -0.42
N PHE A 33 -21.88 9.71 0.18
CA PHE A 33 -21.55 10.20 1.51
C PHE A 33 -22.33 9.43 2.56
N LEU A 34 -21.61 8.86 3.52
CA LEU A 34 -22.17 8.07 4.61
C LEU A 34 -21.84 8.73 5.96
N PRO A 35 -22.83 9.13 6.76
CA PRO A 35 -22.58 9.64 8.12
C PRO A 35 -22.02 8.51 8.99
N LEU A 36 -20.79 8.68 9.47
CA LEU A 36 -20.08 7.65 10.26
C LEU A 36 -20.85 7.31 11.55
N GLU A 37 -21.40 8.31 12.22
CA GLU A 37 -22.16 8.16 13.44
C GLU A 37 -23.31 7.17 13.26
N ARG A 38 -24.11 7.33 12.20
CA ARG A 38 -25.22 6.41 11.89
C ARG A 38 -24.76 4.98 11.59
N ILE A 39 -23.56 4.83 11.01
CA ILE A 39 -22.97 3.52 10.77
C ILE A 39 -22.58 2.88 12.10
N MET A 40 -21.97 3.66 13.00
CA MET A 40 -21.46 3.18 14.29
C MET A 40 -22.61 2.87 15.26
N GLU A 41 -23.63 3.71 15.33
CA GLU A 41 -24.82 3.48 16.16
C GLU A 41 -25.59 2.23 15.70
N GLY A 42 -25.63 1.99 14.39
CA GLY A 42 -26.35 0.87 13.81
C GLY A 42 -27.82 1.17 13.62
N CYS A 43 -28.65 0.14 13.62
CA CYS A 43 -30.09 0.26 13.57
C CYS A 43 -30.75 -0.50 14.73
N GLU A 44 -31.94 -0.08 15.13
CA GLU A 44 -32.74 -0.71 16.20
C GLU A 44 -32.96 -2.21 15.97
N ARG A 45 -32.97 -2.64 14.71
CA ARG A 45 -33.18 -4.04 14.34
C ARG A 45 -31.91 -4.89 14.40
N HIS A 46 -30.77 -4.34 14.82
CA HIS A 46 -29.49 -5.05 14.90
C HIS A 46 -29.14 -5.84 13.62
N CYS A 47 -29.40 -5.25 12.46
CA CYS A 47 -29.30 -5.96 11.19
C CYS A 47 -27.83 -6.32 10.84
N GLU A 48 -27.67 -7.49 10.20
CA GLU A 48 -26.36 -7.98 9.76
C GLU A 48 -25.64 -7.01 8.79
N GLY A 49 -26.42 -6.22 8.02
CA GLY A 49 -25.87 -5.24 7.10
C GLY A 49 -25.01 -4.19 7.79
N HIS A 50 -25.48 -3.61 8.90
CA HIS A 50 -24.70 -2.64 9.67
C HIS A 50 -23.48 -3.30 10.35
N ALA A 51 -23.62 -4.51 10.87
CA ALA A 51 -22.49 -5.24 11.45
C ALA A 51 -21.41 -5.52 10.41
N ARG A 52 -21.81 -5.94 9.21
CA ARG A 52 -20.89 -6.17 8.08
C ARG A 52 -20.22 -4.89 7.60
N LEU A 53 -20.97 -3.77 7.52
CA LEU A 53 -20.42 -2.48 7.10
C LEU A 53 -19.37 -1.99 8.10
N ARG A 54 -19.63 -2.04 9.41
CA ARG A 54 -18.65 -1.70 10.45
C ARG A 54 -17.40 -2.55 10.35
N MET A 55 -17.54 -3.87 10.18
CA MET A 55 -16.39 -4.76 10.05
C MET A 55 -15.60 -4.47 8.78
N ASN A 56 -16.24 -4.13 7.67
CA ASN A 56 -15.54 -3.76 6.45
C ASN A 56 -14.79 -2.44 6.61
N LEU A 57 -15.37 -1.43 7.26
CA LEU A 57 -14.68 -0.16 7.57
C LEU A 57 -13.45 -0.40 8.46
N LEU A 58 -13.58 -1.25 9.48
CA LEU A 58 -12.45 -1.60 10.34
C LEU A 58 -11.32 -2.29 9.55
N ARG A 59 -11.67 -3.22 8.66
CA ARG A 59 -10.68 -3.90 7.80
C ARG A 59 -9.98 -2.93 6.86
N GLU A 60 -10.73 -2.03 6.23
CA GLU A 60 -10.17 -0.98 5.36
C GLU A 60 -9.21 -0.07 6.14
N SER A 61 -9.61 0.40 7.32
CA SER A 61 -8.77 1.24 8.18
C SER A 61 -7.49 0.49 8.60
N ALA A 62 -7.60 -0.78 8.99
CA ALA A 62 -6.47 -1.61 9.34
C ALA A 62 -5.51 -1.80 8.16
N GLN A 63 -6.03 -2.06 6.96
CA GLN A 63 -5.21 -2.19 5.75
C GLN A 63 -4.46 -0.89 5.43
N LYS A 64 -5.12 0.27 5.53
CA LYS A 64 -4.49 1.57 5.31
C LYS A 64 -3.41 1.86 6.36
N PHE A 65 -3.67 1.53 7.63
CA PHE A 65 -2.68 1.64 8.70
C PHE A 65 -1.42 0.80 8.40
N TRP A 66 -1.59 -0.46 8.01
CA TRP A 66 -0.48 -1.33 7.66
C TRP A 66 0.29 -0.84 6.43
N GLN A 67 -0.40 -0.35 5.40
CA GLN A 67 0.25 0.25 4.23
C GLN A 67 1.11 1.46 4.61
N MET A 68 0.59 2.32 5.49
CA MET A 68 1.33 3.48 5.98
C MET A 68 2.53 3.07 6.84
N ARG A 69 2.36 2.12 7.75
CA ARG A 69 3.44 1.56 8.57
C ARG A 69 4.56 0.98 7.71
N HIS A 70 4.23 0.16 6.71
CA HIS A 70 5.22 -0.38 5.78
C HIS A 70 5.95 0.73 5.02
N ARG A 71 5.23 1.75 4.57
CA ARG A 71 5.86 2.88 3.90
C ARG A 71 6.83 3.63 4.81
N VAL A 72 6.47 3.84 6.06
CA VAL A 72 7.40 4.43 7.07
C VAL A 72 8.65 3.56 7.20
N THR A 73 8.51 2.25 7.32
CA THR A 73 9.65 1.32 7.38
C THR A 73 10.57 1.47 6.17
N TYR A 74 10.02 1.53 4.94
CA TYR A 74 10.86 1.73 3.75
C TYR A 74 11.58 3.07 3.78
N LEU A 75 10.88 4.15 4.12
CA LEU A 75 11.45 5.51 4.12
C LEU A 75 12.51 5.71 5.21
N SER A 76 12.42 4.95 6.31
CA SER A 76 13.42 4.94 7.38
C SER A 76 14.69 4.15 7.00
N GLU A 77 14.64 3.35 5.94
CA GLU A 77 15.79 2.57 5.47
C GLU A 77 16.73 3.46 4.63
N PRO A 78 17.97 3.73 5.07
CA PRO A 78 18.89 4.60 4.34
C PRO A 78 19.34 4.02 3.00
N SER A 79 19.50 2.70 2.92
CA SER A 79 19.97 2.02 1.73
C SER A 79 18.85 1.90 0.70
N LEU A 80 19.04 2.47 -0.50
CA LEU A 80 18.11 2.30 -1.61
C LEU A 80 17.89 0.81 -1.94
N ARG A 81 18.96 0.03 -1.92
CA ARG A 81 18.92 -1.41 -2.18
C ARG A 81 17.98 -2.12 -1.19
N ARG A 82 18.20 -1.94 0.11
CA ARG A 82 17.36 -2.55 1.15
C ARG A 82 15.92 -2.06 1.06
N ARG A 83 15.71 -0.78 0.81
CA ARG A 83 14.39 -0.18 0.61
C ARG A 83 13.61 -0.87 -0.51
N VAL A 84 14.27 -1.10 -1.65
CA VAL A 84 13.68 -1.80 -2.80
C VAL A 84 13.37 -3.26 -2.47
N LEU A 85 14.31 -3.96 -1.85
CA LEU A 85 14.14 -5.38 -1.48
C LEU A 85 13.02 -5.56 -0.46
N LEU A 86 12.93 -4.73 0.58
CA LEU A 86 11.84 -4.74 1.57
C LEU A 86 10.47 -4.52 0.90
N TYR A 87 10.39 -3.54 0.00
CA TYR A 87 9.16 -3.27 -0.73
C TYR A 87 8.72 -4.45 -1.61
N LEU A 88 9.65 -5.05 -2.36
CA LEU A 88 9.36 -6.21 -3.20
C LEU A 88 8.97 -7.44 -2.36
N GLN A 89 9.65 -7.65 -1.23
CA GLN A 89 9.31 -8.69 -0.25
C GLN A 89 7.88 -8.57 0.26
N ASP A 90 7.45 -7.36 0.63
CA ASP A 90 6.09 -7.11 1.06
C ASP A 90 5.06 -7.36 -0.04
N CYS A 91 5.40 -7.00 -1.28
CA CYS A 91 4.55 -7.27 -2.42
C CYS A 91 4.37 -8.78 -2.65
N ARG A 92 5.45 -9.55 -2.51
CA ARG A 92 5.44 -11.02 -2.53
C ARG A 92 4.53 -11.59 -1.45
N SER A 93 4.72 -11.15 -0.21
CA SER A 93 3.92 -11.63 0.94
C SER A 93 2.44 -11.34 0.78
N ARG A 94 2.08 -10.15 0.27
CA ARG A 94 0.68 -9.78 0.04
C ARG A 94 0.01 -10.55 -1.10
N GLN A 95 0.77 -10.95 -2.12
CA GLN A 95 0.24 -11.69 -3.26
C GLN A 95 0.41 -13.22 -3.12
N GLY A 96 1.15 -13.67 -2.09
CA GLY A 96 1.36 -15.08 -1.79
C GLY A 96 2.11 -15.84 -2.88
N SER A 97 2.94 -15.15 -3.68
CA SER A 97 3.64 -15.74 -4.82
C SER A 97 4.99 -15.06 -5.04
N ASP A 98 6.01 -15.86 -5.38
CA ASP A 98 7.31 -15.33 -5.80
C ASP A 98 7.24 -14.58 -7.13
N CYS A 99 6.22 -14.87 -7.95
CA CYS A 99 5.94 -14.18 -9.20
C CYS A 99 4.71 -13.29 -9.01
N PHE A 100 4.87 -11.98 -9.15
CA PHE A 100 3.79 -11.03 -8.94
C PHE A 100 3.87 -9.82 -9.88
N ARG A 101 2.77 -9.09 -9.97
CA ARG A 101 2.69 -7.86 -10.76
C ARG A 101 2.40 -6.67 -9.85
N LEU A 102 3.18 -5.60 -10.01
CA LEU A 102 2.94 -4.32 -9.35
C LEU A 102 1.86 -3.54 -10.11
N SER A 103 0.96 -2.92 -9.35
CA SER A 103 -0.01 -1.95 -9.87
C SER A 103 0.62 -0.59 -10.17
N LEU A 104 1.75 -0.27 -9.52
CA LEU A 104 2.47 0.98 -9.70
C LEU A 104 3.32 0.95 -10.97
N SER A 105 3.32 2.03 -11.71
CA SER A 105 4.32 2.31 -12.74
C SER A 105 5.70 2.52 -12.11
N ARG A 106 6.76 2.53 -12.91
CA ARG A 106 8.13 2.79 -12.43
C ARG A 106 8.25 4.17 -11.76
N GLU A 107 7.54 5.15 -12.26
CA GLU A 107 7.51 6.50 -11.72
C GLU A 107 6.77 6.57 -10.39
N GLU A 108 5.60 5.94 -10.31
CA GLU A 108 4.83 5.83 -9.06
C GLU A 108 5.59 5.03 -7.99
N MET A 109 6.29 3.95 -8.37
CA MET A 109 7.15 3.19 -7.45
C MET A 109 8.31 4.06 -6.92
N ALA A 110 8.95 4.84 -7.78
CA ALA A 110 10.01 5.75 -7.37
C ALA A 110 9.50 6.83 -6.39
N ALA A 111 8.36 7.43 -6.69
CA ALA A 111 7.69 8.39 -5.81
C ALA A 111 7.26 7.75 -4.48
N TYR A 112 6.75 6.50 -4.51
CA TYR A 112 6.34 5.77 -3.32
C TYR A 112 7.52 5.49 -2.38
N LEU A 113 8.69 5.16 -2.95
CA LEU A 113 9.93 4.88 -2.22
C LEU A 113 10.78 6.15 -1.96
N ALA A 114 10.30 7.34 -2.34
CA ALA A 114 10.98 8.63 -2.23
C ALA A 114 12.41 8.62 -2.83
N VAL A 115 12.52 8.13 -4.07
CA VAL A 115 13.78 8.05 -4.81
C VAL A 115 13.61 8.53 -6.25
N ASN A 116 14.73 8.87 -6.90
CA ASN A 116 14.71 9.19 -8.32
C ASN A 116 14.43 7.95 -9.17
N ARG A 117 13.58 8.08 -10.19
CA ARG A 117 13.25 7.01 -11.13
C ARG A 117 14.49 6.36 -11.77
N SER A 118 15.50 7.18 -12.12
CA SER A 118 16.76 6.69 -12.69
C SER A 118 17.60 5.89 -11.69
N ALA A 119 17.66 6.33 -10.42
CA ALA A 119 18.33 5.60 -9.36
C ALA A 119 17.64 4.25 -9.08
N LEU A 120 16.31 4.25 -8.99
CA LEU A 120 15.52 3.02 -8.86
C LEU A 120 15.77 2.05 -10.01
N SER A 121 15.75 2.54 -11.26
CA SER A 121 15.96 1.68 -12.43
C SER A 121 17.35 1.05 -12.45
N ARG A 122 18.39 1.81 -12.09
CA ARG A 122 19.76 1.28 -11.98
C ARG A 122 19.86 0.21 -10.90
N GLU A 123 19.22 0.44 -9.73
CA GLU A 123 19.27 -0.54 -8.64
C GLU A 123 18.53 -1.82 -9.00
N LEU A 124 17.38 -1.74 -9.63
CA LEU A 124 16.67 -2.92 -10.12
C LEU A 124 17.49 -3.71 -11.15
N SER A 125 18.19 -3.03 -12.05
CA SER A 125 19.08 -3.70 -13.01
C SER A 125 20.26 -4.40 -12.33
N ARG A 126 20.82 -3.80 -11.25
CA ARG A 126 21.86 -4.46 -10.45
C ARG A 126 21.33 -5.71 -9.74
N LEU A 127 20.18 -5.60 -9.08
CA LEU A 127 19.54 -6.74 -8.42
C LEU A 127 19.25 -7.90 -9.40
N GLN A 128 18.90 -7.57 -10.64
CA GLN A 128 18.70 -8.55 -11.70
C GLN A 128 20.02 -9.18 -12.15
N GLN A 129 21.08 -8.39 -12.33
CA GLN A 129 22.42 -8.90 -12.68
C GLN A 129 23.00 -9.82 -11.60
N GLU A 130 22.68 -9.55 -10.34
CA GLU A 130 23.07 -10.38 -9.20
C GLU A 130 22.19 -11.63 -9.02
N GLY A 131 21.16 -11.80 -9.86
CA GLY A 131 20.26 -12.95 -9.80
C GLY A 131 19.27 -12.93 -8.63
N LEU A 132 19.14 -11.81 -7.90
CA LEU A 132 18.21 -11.70 -6.79
C LEU A 132 16.75 -11.51 -7.25
N ILE A 133 16.57 -10.88 -8.40
CA ILE A 133 15.24 -10.65 -8.99
C ILE A 133 15.30 -10.86 -10.49
N GLU A 134 14.17 -11.23 -11.05
CA GLU A 134 13.88 -11.06 -12.47
C GLU A 134 12.72 -10.08 -12.61
N PHE A 135 12.77 -9.22 -13.61
CA PHE A 135 11.62 -8.37 -13.90
C PHE A 135 11.45 -8.07 -15.39
N TYR A 136 10.21 -7.93 -15.79
CA TYR A 136 9.81 -7.39 -17.07
C TYR A 136 8.68 -6.38 -16.87
N ARG A 137 8.93 -5.12 -17.19
CA ARG A 137 7.99 -4.01 -16.90
C ARG A 137 7.60 -3.98 -15.41
N ASN A 138 6.36 -4.29 -15.08
CA ASN A 138 5.82 -4.30 -13.72
C ASN A 138 5.66 -5.70 -13.13
N SER A 139 6.09 -6.74 -13.86
CA SER A 139 6.08 -8.12 -13.37
C SER A 139 7.45 -8.45 -12.77
N PHE A 140 7.44 -9.08 -11.61
CA PHE A 140 8.64 -9.43 -10.84
C PHE A 140 8.62 -10.90 -10.45
N ARG A 141 9.81 -11.50 -10.37
CA ARG A 141 10.08 -12.77 -9.72
C ARG A 141 11.23 -12.56 -8.76
N LEU A 142 11.06 -13.02 -7.51
CA LEU A 142 12.11 -12.91 -6.48
C LEU A 142 12.80 -14.26 -6.29
N HIS A 143 14.13 -14.23 -6.15
CA HIS A 143 14.98 -15.41 -5.93
C HIS A 143 15.69 -15.36 -4.58
N PHE A 144 15.39 -14.37 -3.72
CA PHE A 144 15.94 -14.26 -2.38
C PHE A 144 14.90 -14.62 -1.31
N SER A 145 15.39 -15.13 -0.17
CA SER A 145 14.54 -15.41 1.00
C SER A 145 14.47 -14.20 1.94
N PRO A 146 13.42 -14.11 2.79
CA PRO A 146 13.31 -13.04 3.82
C PRO A 146 14.50 -13.01 4.77
N GLU A 147 15.08 -14.15 5.07
CA GLU A 147 16.21 -14.31 5.99
C GLU A 147 17.48 -13.61 5.47
N GLN A 148 17.66 -13.56 4.15
CA GLN A 148 18.78 -12.88 3.51
C GLN A 148 18.73 -11.35 3.67
N LEU A 149 17.55 -10.79 3.96
CA LEU A 149 17.40 -9.36 4.26
C LEU A 149 17.83 -9.00 5.68
N SER A 150 17.77 -9.97 6.60
CA SER A 150 18.12 -9.79 8.02
C SER A 150 19.62 -9.86 8.28
N VAL A 151 20.38 -10.51 7.41
CA VAL A 151 21.82 -10.79 7.61
C VAL A 151 22.74 -9.64 7.19
N THR A 152 22.23 -8.56 6.61
CA THR A 152 23.06 -7.42 6.16
C THR A 152 23.28 -6.37 7.27
N GLU A 153 23.03 -6.72 8.54
CA GLU A 153 23.35 -5.91 9.72
C GLU A 153 24.64 -6.44 10.38
N MET A 154 25.77 -6.29 9.72
CA MET A 154 27.11 -6.24 10.37
C MET A 154 28.04 -5.36 9.57
#